data_47e5655b764538ca0ab3eb24561c0324
#
_entry.id   47e5655b764538ca0ab3eb24561c0324
#
_cell.length_a   1.000
_cell.length_b   1.000
_cell.length_c   1.000
_cell.angle_alpha   90.00
_cell.angle_beta   90.00
_cell.angle_gamma   90.00
#
_symmetry.space_group_name_H-M   'P 1'
#
loop_
_entity.id
_entity.type
_entity.pdbx_description
1 polymer ?
#
loop_
_entity_poly.entity_id
_entity_poly.type
_entity_poly.pdbx_seq_one_letter_code
_entity_poly.pdbx_strand_id
1 'polypeptide(L)'
;LPGIHHDANAVIFAGSESNVLVDSGTTWYQMLQVERITGHLKHKGSESQLDRILLTSRRYPFSGAAKHISESFGNIPIHIHSDAISVLETGDFYSTWANRYDSDMPSTECEPIAQGDTFNLGDGELFALSLPGHCSDGMGYFEKQRGVLVAGAVLPRADAPCRWDMPGGSLPELITSLETIHDL
;
A
#
# COMPACT_ATOMS: atom_id res chain seq x y z
N LEU A 1 0.13 9.79 -7.05
CA LEU A 1 0.26 9.04 -8.33
C LEU A 1 -1.06 8.29 -8.60
N PRO A 2 -1.95 8.84 -9.43
CA PRO A 2 -3.21 8.16 -9.77
C PRO A 2 -2.94 6.79 -10.40
N GLY A 3 -3.76 5.80 -10.03
CA GLY A 3 -3.72 4.46 -10.63
C GLY A 3 -4.02 4.48 -12.12
N ILE A 4 -3.47 3.52 -12.85
CA ILE A 4 -3.69 3.34 -14.28
C ILE A 4 -4.51 2.07 -14.46
N HIS A 5 -5.68 2.17 -15.12
CA HIS A 5 -6.62 1.07 -15.28
C HIS A 5 -7.02 0.41 -13.95
N HIS A 6 -6.39 -0.73 -13.63
CA HIS A 6 -6.69 -1.54 -12.43
C HIS A 6 -5.75 -1.27 -11.26
N ASP A 7 -4.73 -0.41 -11.43
CA ASP A 7 -3.85 -0.05 -10.34
C ASP A 7 -4.60 0.69 -9.23
N ALA A 8 -4.28 0.41 -7.99
CA ALA A 8 -4.58 1.32 -6.89
C ALA A 8 -3.83 2.65 -7.07
N ASN A 9 -4.33 3.70 -6.46
CA ASN A 9 -3.56 4.93 -6.34
C ASN A 9 -2.33 4.67 -5.46
N ALA A 10 -1.16 5.11 -5.91
CA ALA A 10 0.04 5.10 -5.10
C ALA A 10 0.30 6.50 -4.52
N VAL A 11 0.67 6.59 -3.25
CA VAL A 11 0.91 7.85 -2.56
C VAL A 11 2.37 7.92 -2.10
N ILE A 12 3.06 9.02 -2.41
CA ILE A 12 4.40 9.27 -1.89
C ILE A 12 4.29 10.29 -0.76
N PHE A 13 4.69 9.86 0.44
CA PHE A 13 4.96 10.78 1.55
C PHE A 13 6.44 11.14 1.49
N ALA A 14 6.68 12.35 1.04
CA ALA A 14 8.03 12.88 0.90
C ALA A 14 8.38 13.72 2.13
N GLY A 15 9.15 13.15 3.03
CA GLY A 15 9.61 13.80 4.26
C GLY A 15 11.00 14.44 4.13
N SER A 16 11.49 15.09 5.16
CA SER A 16 12.83 15.68 5.18
C SER A 16 13.94 14.65 5.35
N GLU A 17 13.64 13.49 5.96
CA GLU A 17 14.61 12.43 6.24
C GLU A 17 14.28 11.11 5.50
N SER A 18 13.01 10.86 5.18
CA SER A 18 12.57 9.63 4.54
C SER A 18 11.43 9.86 3.55
N ASN A 19 11.48 9.15 2.42
CA ASN A 19 10.43 9.11 1.41
C ASN A 19 9.79 7.73 1.41
N VAL A 20 8.48 7.69 1.60
CA VAL A 20 7.71 6.46 1.76
C VAL A 20 6.69 6.36 0.63
N LEU A 21 6.65 5.23 -0.05
CA LEU A 21 5.60 4.90 -1.01
C LEU A 21 4.53 4.07 -0.31
N VAL A 22 3.28 4.46 -0.44
CA VAL A 22 2.13 3.65 -0.06
C VAL A 22 1.47 3.11 -1.32
N ASP A 23 1.38 1.79 -1.40
CA ASP A 23 0.92 0.99 -2.53
C ASP A 23 1.76 1.12 -3.81
N SER A 24 1.71 0.11 -4.65
CA SER A 24 2.63 -0.05 -5.77
C SER A 24 1.96 -0.11 -7.15
N GLY A 25 0.68 -0.48 -7.21
CA GLY A 25 0.02 -0.83 -8.47
C GLY A 25 0.28 -2.28 -8.90
N THR A 26 -0.07 -2.58 -10.14
CA THR A 26 0.08 -3.90 -10.78
C THR A 26 1.44 -4.04 -11.48
N THR A 27 1.82 -5.28 -11.80
CA THR A 27 3.03 -5.53 -12.62
C THR A 27 2.92 -4.96 -14.04
N TRP A 28 1.71 -4.74 -14.55
CA TRP A 28 1.50 -4.25 -15.92
C TRP A 28 2.10 -2.87 -16.16
N TYR A 29 2.13 -2.02 -15.15
CA TYR A 29 2.63 -0.64 -15.26
C TYR A 29 3.85 -0.38 -14.37
N GLN A 30 4.51 -1.44 -13.87
CA GLN A 30 5.62 -1.33 -12.93
C GLN A 30 6.77 -0.43 -13.43
N MET A 31 7.14 -0.51 -14.71
CA MET A 31 8.18 0.33 -15.31
C MET A 31 7.78 1.82 -15.30
N LEU A 32 6.55 2.10 -15.76
CA LEU A 32 6.02 3.46 -15.75
C LEU A 32 5.88 4.00 -14.32
N GLN A 33 5.55 3.15 -13.36
CA GLN A 33 5.46 3.54 -11.96
C GLN A 33 6.83 3.95 -11.40
N VAL A 34 7.90 3.20 -11.72
CA VAL A 34 9.28 3.57 -11.37
C VAL A 34 9.66 4.93 -11.98
N GLU A 35 9.34 5.16 -13.25
CA GLU A 35 9.60 6.45 -13.91
C GLU A 35 8.86 7.60 -13.22
N ARG A 36 7.58 7.41 -12.86
CA ARG A 36 6.75 8.42 -12.17
C ARG A 36 7.30 8.73 -10.78
N ILE A 37 7.67 7.71 -10.01
CA ILE A 37 8.29 7.86 -8.67
C ILE A 37 9.59 8.63 -8.80
N THR A 38 10.48 8.19 -9.69
CA THR A 38 11.78 8.83 -9.94
C THR A 38 11.61 10.28 -10.36
N GLY A 39 10.69 10.58 -11.27
CA GLY A 39 10.39 11.94 -11.70
C GLY A 39 9.90 12.81 -10.54
N HIS A 40 9.05 12.28 -9.67
CA HIS A 40 8.54 13.01 -8.52
C HIS A 40 9.63 13.33 -7.49
N LEU A 41 10.48 12.35 -7.18
CA LEU A 41 11.59 12.53 -6.24
C LEU A 41 12.66 13.51 -6.76
N LYS A 42 12.96 13.49 -8.05
CA LYS A 42 13.88 14.48 -8.68
C LYS A 42 13.42 15.92 -8.53
N HIS A 43 12.12 16.18 -8.55
CA HIS A 43 11.59 17.53 -8.31
C HIS A 43 11.83 18.02 -6.89
N LYS A 44 11.96 17.11 -5.92
CA LYS A 44 12.25 17.44 -4.52
C LYS A 44 13.74 17.73 -4.27
N GLY A 45 14.63 17.06 -5.00
CA GLY A 45 16.09 17.21 -4.90
C GLY A 45 16.82 16.07 -5.60
N SER A 46 17.97 16.34 -6.18
CA SER A 46 18.71 15.37 -7.00
C SER A 46 19.14 14.09 -6.27
N GLU A 47 19.20 14.12 -4.95
CA GLU A 47 19.62 13.00 -4.09
C GLU A 47 18.44 12.32 -3.37
N SER A 48 17.21 12.75 -3.61
CA SER A 48 16.04 12.14 -2.98
C SER A 48 15.82 10.71 -3.52
N GLN A 49 15.83 9.74 -2.63
CA GLN A 49 15.58 8.33 -2.93
C GLN A 49 14.30 7.87 -2.26
N LEU A 50 13.74 6.76 -2.72
CA LEU A 50 12.67 6.05 -2.02
C LEU A 50 13.32 5.15 -0.97
N ASP A 51 12.79 5.18 0.26
CA ASP A 51 13.41 4.47 1.39
C ASP A 51 12.64 3.20 1.78
N ARG A 52 11.33 3.15 1.52
CA ARG A 52 10.49 1.99 1.81
C ARG A 52 9.16 2.00 1.09
N ILE A 53 8.53 0.85 1.04
CA ILE A 53 7.17 0.65 0.53
C ILE A 53 6.29 0.14 1.66
N LEU A 54 5.12 0.76 1.86
CA LEU A 54 4.08 0.31 2.77
C LEU A 54 2.89 -0.14 1.94
N LEU A 55 2.40 -1.36 2.14
CA LEU A 55 1.27 -1.89 1.41
C LEU A 55 0.01 -1.84 2.27
N THR A 56 -1.09 -1.39 1.70
CA THR A 56 -2.39 -1.37 2.38
C THR A 56 -3.12 -2.70 2.26
N SER A 57 -2.76 -3.54 1.29
CA SER A 57 -3.40 -4.84 1.06
C SER A 57 -2.52 -5.75 0.20
N ARG A 58 -2.64 -7.07 0.44
CA ARG A 58 -2.05 -8.10 -0.44
C ARG A 58 -2.65 -8.16 -1.84
N ARG A 59 -3.79 -7.49 -2.08
CA ARG A 59 -4.47 -7.56 -3.37
C ARG A 59 -3.60 -6.99 -4.48
N TYR A 60 -3.60 -7.68 -5.63
CA TYR A 60 -2.74 -7.40 -6.77
C TYR A 60 -2.73 -5.93 -7.23
N PRO A 61 -3.85 -5.19 -7.27
CA PRO A 61 -3.85 -3.77 -7.61
C PRO A 61 -3.02 -2.88 -6.67
N PHE A 62 -2.74 -3.32 -5.44
CA PHE A 62 -2.00 -2.58 -4.41
C PHE A 62 -0.54 -3.05 -4.32
N SER A 63 -0.30 -4.35 -4.52
CA SER A 63 0.98 -4.99 -4.18
C SER A 63 1.77 -5.54 -5.37
N GLY A 64 1.16 -5.65 -6.56
CA GLY A 64 1.74 -6.38 -7.69
C GLY A 64 3.11 -5.86 -8.17
N ALA A 65 3.33 -4.55 -8.14
CA ALA A 65 4.58 -3.94 -8.59
C ALA A 65 5.62 -3.76 -7.46
N ALA A 66 5.29 -4.10 -6.20
CA ALA A 66 6.13 -3.79 -5.04
C ALA A 66 7.56 -4.33 -5.16
N LYS A 67 7.71 -5.59 -5.58
CA LYS A 67 9.03 -6.21 -5.80
C LYS A 67 9.88 -5.44 -6.79
N HIS A 68 9.33 -5.18 -7.98
CA HIS A 68 10.06 -4.48 -9.03
C HIS A 68 10.47 -3.06 -8.62
N ILE A 69 9.58 -2.35 -7.92
CA ILE A 69 9.88 -1.01 -7.39
C ILE A 69 10.99 -1.12 -6.34
N SER A 70 10.90 -2.04 -5.37
CA SER A 70 11.94 -2.26 -4.36
C SER A 70 13.31 -2.50 -5.01
N GLU A 71 13.39 -3.43 -5.95
CA GLU A 71 14.64 -3.73 -6.69
C GLU A 71 15.19 -2.52 -7.44
N SER A 72 14.30 -1.71 -8.05
CA SER A 72 14.68 -0.51 -8.81
C SER A 72 15.26 0.60 -7.93
N PHE A 73 14.93 0.61 -6.64
CA PHE A 73 15.45 1.57 -5.66
C PHE A 73 16.46 0.96 -4.66
N GLY A 74 17.13 -0.14 -5.04
CA GLY A 74 18.23 -0.73 -4.27
C GLY A 74 17.79 -1.76 -3.22
N ASN A 75 16.72 -2.50 -3.47
CA ASN A 75 16.13 -3.50 -2.58
C ASN A 75 15.63 -2.87 -1.25
N ILE A 76 14.87 -1.79 -1.37
CA ILE A 76 14.28 -1.14 -0.20
C ILE A 76 13.24 -2.04 0.47
N PRO A 77 13.05 -1.94 1.81
CA PRO A 77 12.12 -2.79 2.53
C PRO A 77 10.66 -2.55 2.10
N ILE A 78 9.90 -3.65 2.05
CA ILE A 78 8.47 -3.68 1.78
C ILE A 78 7.77 -4.14 3.05
N HIS A 79 6.80 -3.37 3.53
CA HIS A 79 6.06 -3.69 4.75
C HIS A 79 4.60 -3.95 4.44
N ILE A 80 4.03 -4.96 5.10
CA ILE A 80 2.62 -5.33 4.99
C ILE A 80 2.13 -5.98 6.29
N HIS A 81 0.82 -6.01 6.50
CA HIS A 81 0.22 -6.73 7.62
C HIS A 81 0.69 -8.20 7.68
N SER A 82 0.93 -8.73 8.89
CA SER A 82 1.47 -10.09 9.09
C SER A 82 0.67 -11.19 8.38
N ASP A 83 -0.66 -11.07 8.29
CA ASP A 83 -1.53 -12.04 7.61
C ASP A 83 -1.29 -12.14 6.10
N ALA A 84 -0.60 -11.18 5.52
CA ALA A 84 -0.32 -11.14 4.09
C ALA A 84 1.08 -11.66 3.72
N ILE A 85 2.00 -11.78 4.70
CA ILE A 85 3.41 -12.12 4.46
C ILE A 85 3.53 -13.41 3.64
N SER A 86 2.99 -14.52 4.13
CA SER A 86 3.11 -15.81 3.45
C SER A 86 2.47 -15.83 2.06
N VAL A 87 1.42 -15.04 1.86
CA VAL A 87 0.73 -14.91 0.57
C VAL A 87 1.63 -14.22 -0.46
N LEU A 88 2.33 -13.14 -0.06
CA LEU A 88 3.23 -12.42 -0.96
C LEU A 88 4.54 -13.16 -1.17
N GLU A 89 5.12 -13.77 -0.13
CA GLU A 89 6.36 -14.56 -0.24
C GLU A 89 6.21 -15.77 -1.16
N THR A 90 5.05 -16.41 -1.16
CA THR A 90 4.77 -17.54 -2.06
C THR A 90 4.29 -17.12 -3.46
N GLY A 91 3.97 -15.85 -3.65
CA GLY A 91 3.38 -15.37 -4.90
C GLY A 91 2.01 -16.00 -5.19
N ASP A 92 1.19 -16.20 -4.13
CA ASP A 92 -0.14 -16.82 -4.26
C ASP A 92 -1.08 -15.94 -5.08
N PHE A 93 -1.20 -16.28 -6.36
CA PHE A 93 -1.99 -15.50 -7.30
C PHE A 93 -3.51 -15.61 -7.10
N TYR A 94 -3.98 -16.61 -6.36
CA TYR A 94 -5.40 -16.73 -6.00
C TYR A 94 -5.74 -15.82 -4.82
N SER A 95 -4.96 -15.86 -3.74
CA SER A 95 -5.20 -15.01 -2.56
C SER A 95 -4.95 -13.54 -2.83
N THR A 96 -4.04 -13.20 -3.74
CA THR A 96 -3.81 -11.83 -4.21
C THR A 96 -4.81 -11.38 -5.27
N TRP A 97 -5.54 -12.31 -5.88
CA TRP A 97 -6.43 -12.12 -7.02
C TRP A 97 -5.73 -11.72 -8.32
N ALA A 98 -4.44 -11.94 -8.45
CA ALA A 98 -3.72 -11.72 -9.70
C ALA A 98 -4.35 -12.52 -10.86
N ASN A 99 -4.88 -13.73 -10.58
CA ASN A 99 -5.62 -14.53 -11.53
C ASN A 99 -6.85 -13.85 -12.16
N ARG A 100 -7.43 -12.85 -11.51
CA ARG A 100 -8.56 -12.06 -12.05
C ARG A 100 -8.13 -11.02 -13.05
N TYR A 101 -6.84 -10.73 -13.07
CA TYR A 101 -6.20 -9.76 -13.97
C TYR A 101 -5.36 -10.47 -15.03
N ASP A 102 -5.52 -11.79 -15.18
CA ASP A 102 -4.74 -12.61 -16.11
C ASP A 102 -3.22 -12.38 -15.95
N SER A 103 -2.78 -12.36 -14.69
CA SER A 103 -1.41 -12.03 -14.31
C SER A 103 -0.89 -12.94 -13.21
N ASP A 104 0.42 -13.10 -13.13
CA ASP A 104 1.10 -13.74 -12.02
C ASP A 104 1.38 -12.73 -10.90
N MET A 105 1.47 -13.23 -9.66
CA MET A 105 1.93 -12.46 -8.51
C MET A 105 3.41 -12.76 -8.27
N PRO A 106 4.31 -11.77 -8.35
CA PRO A 106 5.72 -11.99 -8.02
C PRO A 106 5.89 -12.40 -6.55
N SER A 107 6.67 -13.45 -6.28
CA SER A 107 7.12 -13.77 -4.92
C SER A 107 7.91 -12.58 -4.35
N THR A 108 7.45 -12.04 -3.24
CA THR A 108 7.92 -10.76 -2.68
C THR A 108 8.21 -10.92 -1.19
N GLU A 109 9.46 -10.75 -0.80
CA GLU A 109 9.85 -10.70 0.62
C GLU A 109 9.31 -9.43 1.26
N CYS A 110 8.70 -9.57 2.45
CA CYS A 110 8.08 -8.46 3.16
C CYS A 110 8.37 -8.52 4.65
N GLU A 111 8.39 -7.36 5.28
CA GLU A 111 8.47 -7.19 6.73
C GLU A 111 7.07 -6.98 7.32
N PRO A 112 6.77 -7.56 8.49
CA PRO A 112 5.46 -7.41 9.12
C PRO A 112 5.28 -5.99 9.66
N ILE A 113 4.02 -5.53 9.60
CA ILE A 113 3.57 -4.29 10.22
C ILE A 113 2.29 -4.55 11.01
N ALA A 114 2.10 -3.82 12.09
CA ALA A 114 0.93 -3.92 12.96
C ALA A 114 0.29 -2.55 13.24
N GLN A 115 -0.91 -2.59 13.80
CA GLN A 115 -1.59 -1.41 14.36
C GLN A 115 -0.68 -0.67 15.31
N GLY A 116 -0.49 0.63 15.09
CA GLY A 116 0.27 1.53 15.95
C GLY A 116 1.75 1.65 15.61
N ASP A 117 2.26 0.87 14.65
CA ASP A 117 3.61 1.08 14.14
C ASP A 117 3.71 2.46 13.48
N THR A 118 4.89 3.07 13.59
CA THR A 118 5.13 4.42 13.09
C THR A 118 6.36 4.49 12.19
N PHE A 119 6.31 5.41 11.22
CA PHE A 119 7.40 5.65 10.28
C PHE A 119 7.73 7.13 10.28
N ASN A 120 8.93 7.45 10.76
CA ASN A 120 9.44 8.81 10.79
C ASN A 120 9.74 9.31 9.35
N LEU A 121 9.26 10.51 9.04
CA LEU A 121 9.53 11.23 7.80
C LEU A 121 10.54 12.37 7.98
N GLY A 122 10.91 12.66 9.24
CA GLY A 122 11.71 13.80 9.64
C GLY A 122 10.85 15.05 9.97
N ASP A 123 10.01 15.46 9.04
CA ASP A 123 9.06 16.58 9.18
C ASP A 123 7.60 16.10 9.40
N GLY A 124 7.41 14.86 9.81
CA GLY A 124 6.13 14.22 10.09
C GLY A 124 6.29 12.75 10.43
N GLU A 125 5.20 12.08 10.70
CA GLU A 125 5.17 10.67 11.06
C GLU A 125 3.93 9.99 10.48
N LEU A 126 4.11 8.80 9.89
CA LEU A 126 3.01 7.95 9.45
C LEU A 126 2.66 6.95 10.53
N PHE A 127 1.39 6.90 10.89
CA PHE A 127 0.84 5.91 11.81
C PHE A 127 0.13 4.80 11.04
N ALA A 128 0.50 3.55 11.32
CA ALA A 128 -0.17 2.39 10.76
C ALA A 128 -1.48 2.10 11.49
N LEU A 129 -2.56 1.97 10.75
CA LEU A 129 -3.89 1.65 11.23
C LEU A 129 -4.32 0.30 10.65
N SER A 130 -4.84 -0.60 11.48
CA SER A 130 -5.50 -1.81 11.00
C SER A 130 -6.90 -1.45 10.53
N LEU A 131 -7.18 -1.64 9.26
CA LEU A 131 -8.46 -1.32 8.61
C LEU A 131 -8.98 -2.55 7.83
N PRO A 132 -9.29 -3.66 8.52
CA PRO A 132 -9.86 -4.84 7.86
C PRO A 132 -11.29 -4.56 7.36
N GLY A 133 -11.81 -5.49 6.56
CA GLY A 133 -13.18 -5.41 6.03
C GLY A 133 -13.28 -5.77 4.57
N HIS A 134 -12.39 -5.27 3.72
CA HIS A 134 -12.22 -5.79 2.36
C HIS A 134 -11.41 -7.10 2.36
N CYS A 135 -10.42 -7.18 3.22
CA CYS A 135 -9.61 -8.35 3.54
C CYS A 135 -9.08 -8.23 4.97
N SER A 136 -8.63 -9.32 5.56
CA SER A 136 -8.13 -9.36 6.95
C SER A 136 -6.83 -8.57 7.13
N ASP A 137 -6.04 -8.41 6.08
CA ASP A 137 -4.76 -7.71 6.05
C ASP A 137 -4.87 -6.21 5.73
N GLY A 138 -6.10 -5.65 5.74
CA GLY A 138 -6.33 -4.26 5.42
C GLY A 138 -5.58 -3.30 6.35
N MET A 139 -4.76 -2.41 5.77
CA MET A 139 -4.02 -1.36 6.48
C MET A 139 -4.37 0.02 5.93
N GLY A 140 -4.23 1.02 6.79
CA GLY A 140 -4.22 2.42 6.42
C GLY A 140 -3.00 3.13 7.02
N TYR A 141 -2.64 4.28 6.46
CA TYR A 141 -1.50 5.08 6.94
C TYR A 141 -1.94 6.52 7.11
N PHE A 142 -1.86 7.01 8.35
CA PHE A 142 -2.31 8.34 8.72
C PHE A 142 -1.13 9.24 9.05
N GLU A 143 -1.02 10.36 8.34
CA GLU A 143 -0.10 11.45 8.66
C GLU A 143 -0.90 12.57 9.35
N LYS A 144 -0.73 12.65 10.68
CA LYS A 144 -1.56 13.49 11.54
C LYS A 144 -1.34 14.99 11.31
N GLN A 145 -0.11 15.43 11.07
CA GLN A 145 0.20 16.87 10.95
C GLN A 145 -0.42 17.48 9.69
N ARG A 146 -0.46 16.70 8.60
CA ARG A 146 -1.06 17.11 7.33
C ARG A 146 -2.54 16.73 7.22
N GLY A 147 -3.06 15.92 8.15
CA GLY A 147 -4.43 15.41 8.12
C GLY A 147 -4.70 14.51 6.91
N VAL A 148 -3.73 13.69 6.51
CA VAL A 148 -3.82 12.84 5.32
C VAL A 148 -3.90 11.38 5.72
N LEU A 149 -4.97 10.70 5.32
CA LEU A 149 -5.15 9.26 5.47
C LEU A 149 -5.10 8.57 4.10
N VAL A 150 -4.26 7.55 3.96
CA VAL A 150 -4.37 6.56 2.89
C VAL A 150 -5.12 5.36 3.45
N ALA A 151 -6.39 5.25 3.13
CA ALA A 151 -7.30 4.25 3.70
C ALA A 151 -7.24 2.88 2.98
N GLY A 152 -6.45 2.76 1.91
CA GLY A 152 -6.36 1.53 1.14
C GLY A 152 -7.70 1.09 0.55
N ALA A 153 -7.92 -0.23 0.55
CA ALA A 153 -9.10 -0.82 -0.07
C ALA A 153 -10.40 -0.63 0.73
N VAL A 154 -10.32 -0.24 2.01
CA VAL A 154 -11.52 -0.11 2.87
C VAL A 154 -12.39 1.07 2.48
N LEU A 155 -11.79 2.13 1.96
CA LEU A 155 -12.49 3.33 1.48
C LEU A 155 -12.01 3.68 0.06
N PRO A 156 -12.41 2.90 -0.97
CA PRO A 156 -11.92 3.09 -2.33
C PRO A 156 -12.41 4.38 -2.96
N ARG A 157 -13.54 4.92 -2.47
CA ARG A 157 -14.16 6.16 -2.89
C ARG A 157 -14.84 6.83 -1.70
N ALA A 158 -14.87 8.14 -1.68
CA ALA A 158 -15.50 8.91 -0.61
C ALA A 158 -17.03 8.69 -0.48
N ASP A 159 -17.68 8.22 -1.54
CA ASP A 159 -19.14 8.03 -1.64
C ASP A 159 -19.57 6.56 -1.63
N ALA A 160 -18.64 5.61 -1.54
CA ALA A 160 -18.96 4.18 -1.55
C ALA A 160 -17.95 3.35 -0.77
N PRO A 161 -18.41 2.48 0.14
CA PRO A 161 -17.53 1.54 0.83
C PRO A 161 -17.00 0.47 -0.13
N CYS A 162 -16.00 -0.26 0.32
CA CYS A 162 -15.47 -1.41 -0.41
C CYS A 162 -16.47 -2.58 -0.41
N ARG A 163 -16.16 -3.57 -1.25
CA ARG A 163 -16.80 -4.89 -1.15
C ARG A 163 -16.24 -5.65 0.04
N TRP A 164 -17.11 -6.15 0.87
CA TRP A 164 -16.82 -6.97 2.04
C TRP A 164 -17.23 -8.44 1.85
N ASP A 165 -17.99 -8.73 0.80
CA ASP A 165 -18.55 -10.04 0.44
C ASP A 165 -17.57 -10.94 -0.35
N MET A 166 -16.29 -10.57 -0.34
CA MET A 166 -15.23 -11.30 -1.03
C MET A 166 -14.46 -12.20 -0.04
N PRO A 167 -13.77 -13.26 -0.51
CA PRO A 167 -12.95 -14.10 0.37
C PRO A 167 -11.98 -13.28 1.21
N GLY A 168 -12.08 -13.45 2.54
CA GLY A 168 -11.32 -12.67 3.52
C GLY A 168 -11.95 -11.32 3.89
N GLY A 169 -13.12 -10.97 3.34
CA GLY A 169 -13.88 -9.78 3.72
C GLY A 169 -14.83 -10.03 4.89
N SER A 170 -15.19 -8.96 5.59
CA SER A 170 -16.03 -9.01 6.80
C SER A 170 -16.79 -7.69 6.97
N LEU A 171 -18.11 -7.73 6.92
CA LEU A 171 -18.94 -6.54 7.15
C LEU A 171 -18.79 -5.96 8.56
N PRO A 172 -18.78 -6.74 9.64
CA PRO A 172 -18.54 -6.19 10.98
C PRO A 172 -17.21 -5.47 11.11
N GLU A 173 -16.12 -6.04 10.56
CA GLU A 173 -14.80 -5.40 10.57
C GLU A 173 -14.78 -4.14 9.70
N LEU A 174 -15.46 -4.14 8.55
CA LEU A 174 -15.59 -2.94 7.72
C LEU A 174 -16.26 -1.80 8.48
N ILE A 175 -17.35 -2.08 9.21
CA ILE A 175 -18.03 -1.07 10.03
C ILE A 175 -17.07 -0.49 11.06
N THR A 176 -16.36 -1.34 11.82
CA THR A 176 -15.37 -0.90 12.82
C THR A 176 -14.25 -0.07 12.17
N SER A 177 -13.77 -0.46 11.00
CA SER A 177 -12.75 0.30 10.26
C SER A 177 -13.25 1.68 9.84
N LEU A 178 -14.50 1.78 9.38
CA LEU A 178 -15.11 3.07 9.01
C LEU A 178 -15.34 3.97 10.24
N GLU A 179 -15.74 3.40 11.38
CA GLU A 179 -15.83 4.12 12.66
C GLU A 179 -14.45 4.64 13.08
N THR A 180 -13.39 3.80 12.98
CA THR A 180 -12.01 4.21 13.24
C THR A 180 -11.58 5.39 12.37
N ILE A 181 -11.92 5.37 11.08
CA ILE A 181 -11.62 6.48 10.16
C ILE A 181 -12.40 7.73 10.52
N HIS A 182 -13.67 7.58 10.93
CA HIS A 182 -14.52 8.70 11.33
C HIS A 182 -13.98 9.45 12.55
N ASP A 183 -13.34 8.74 13.48
CA ASP A 183 -12.84 9.26 14.75
C ASP A 183 -11.43 9.88 14.67
N LEU A 184 -10.79 9.88 13.49
CA LEU A 184 -9.48 10.51 13.26
C LEU A 184 -9.59 12.03 13.16
#